data_acf52f8e27ffd089131dd06dff6e9488
#
_entry.id   acf52f8e27ffd089131dd06dff6e9488
#
_cell.length_a   1.000
_cell.length_b   1.000
_cell.length_c   1.000
_cell.angle_alpha   90.00
_cell.angle_beta   90.00
_cell.angle_gamma   90.00
#
_symmetry.space_group_name_H-M   'P 1'
#
loop_
_entity.id
_entity.type
_entity.pdbx_description
1 polymer ?
#
loop_
_entity_poly.entity_id
_entity_poly.type
_entity_poly.pdbx_seq_one_letter_code
_entity_poly.pdbx_strand_id
1 'polypeptide(L)'
;MQYTTGTKGERRLQNFEFVIPVVVGTAAFYLGKKATEYHSHKWTLYLRTVNGEDLTHLVSKVVFQLHPSFDSPMREYTHPPYEVTETGWGEFEIAVILHFTDDAGEEPVELYHRLKLYGEDDPSGQASTKKPVVSETYEELVFREPAETFYQRVANHMPVPAPLMSQSQWFTTFHPQEDLRKFSAARQRVAGMTASVQRQLEAA
;
A
#
# COMPACT_ATOMS: atom_id res chain seq x y z
N MET A 1 -5.06 11.64 28.33
CA MET A 1 -4.50 12.12 27.06
C MET A 1 -4.11 13.56 27.26
N GLN A 2 -2.95 13.98 26.79
CA GLN A 2 -2.52 15.37 26.77
C GLN A 2 -2.88 15.97 25.41
N TYR A 3 -3.09 17.29 25.36
CA TYR A 3 -3.55 17.99 24.17
C TYR A 3 -2.69 19.21 23.88
N THR A 4 -2.53 19.49 22.58
CA THR A 4 -1.96 20.74 22.07
C THR A 4 -3.01 21.45 21.22
N THR A 5 -2.76 22.71 20.89
CA THR A 5 -3.59 23.47 19.96
C THR A 5 -2.88 23.51 18.60
N GLY A 6 -3.53 23.00 17.59
CA GLY A 6 -3.02 23.05 16.22
C GLY A 6 -3.07 24.45 15.61
N THR A 7 -2.54 24.60 14.41
CA THR A 7 -2.40 25.88 13.70
C THR A 7 -3.74 26.54 13.35
N LYS A 8 -4.80 25.74 13.23
CA LYS A 8 -6.18 26.19 12.95
C LYS A 8 -7.04 26.29 14.23
N GLY A 9 -6.42 26.14 15.42
CA GLY A 9 -7.12 26.18 16.72
C GLY A 9 -7.77 24.86 17.13
N GLU A 10 -7.58 23.79 16.37
CA GLU A 10 -8.08 22.46 16.68
C GLU A 10 -7.30 21.82 17.85
N ARG A 11 -7.96 20.97 18.64
CA ARG A 11 -7.30 20.15 19.67
C ARG A 11 -6.60 18.96 19.00
N ARG A 12 -5.31 18.80 19.28
CA ARG A 12 -4.51 17.66 18.78
C ARG A 12 -4.03 16.79 19.95
N LEU A 13 -3.97 15.48 19.71
CA LEU A 13 -3.53 14.48 20.70
C LEU A 13 -2.01 14.52 20.82
N GLN A 14 -1.49 15.00 21.95
CA GLN A 14 -0.04 15.14 22.16
C GLN A 14 0.62 13.78 22.41
N ASN A 15 1.79 13.56 21.83
CA ASN A 15 2.58 12.31 21.95
C ASN A 15 1.77 11.05 21.60
N PHE A 16 0.90 11.15 20.61
CA PHE A 16 0.06 10.08 20.15
C PHE A 16 0.19 9.92 18.63
N GLU A 17 0.25 8.69 18.19
CA GLU A 17 0.20 8.36 16.76
C GLU A 17 -0.69 7.14 16.53
N PHE A 18 -1.30 7.06 15.34
CA PHE A 18 -1.95 5.86 14.86
C PHE A 18 -1.59 5.60 13.40
N VAL A 19 -1.71 4.37 13.00
CA VAL A 19 -1.24 3.87 11.71
C VAL A 19 -2.36 3.16 10.97
N ILE A 20 -2.49 3.46 9.69
CA ILE A 20 -3.39 2.77 8.76
C ILE A 20 -2.55 2.08 7.70
N PRO A 21 -2.51 0.75 7.66
CA PRO A 21 -1.76 0.01 6.67
C PRO A 21 -2.51 -0.02 5.33
N VAL A 22 -1.79 0.33 4.27
CA VAL A 22 -2.29 0.32 2.90
C VAL A 22 -1.36 -0.45 1.97
N VAL A 23 -1.87 -0.84 0.83
CA VAL A 23 -1.12 -1.51 -0.22
C VAL A 23 -1.37 -0.78 -1.52
N VAL A 24 -0.30 -0.37 -2.18
CA VAL A 24 -0.32 0.04 -3.59
C VAL A 24 0.18 -1.13 -4.41
N GLY A 25 -0.55 -1.50 -5.44
CA GLY A 25 -0.18 -2.67 -6.24
C GLY A 25 -0.51 -2.53 -7.72
N THR A 26 0.17 -3.35 -8.51
CA THR A 26 -0.10 -3.53 -9.94
C THR A 26 -0.26 -5.00 -10.29
N ALA A 27 -1.19 -5.29 -11.19
CA ALA A 27 -1.37 -6.60 -11.81
C ALA A 27 -1.30 -6.44 -13.33
N ALA A 28 -0.29 -7.01 -13.97
CA ALA A 28 -0.01 -6.85 -15.40
C ALA A 28 -0.13 -8.17 -16.16
N PHE A 29 -0.92 -8.17 -17.22
CA PHE A 29 -1.12 -9.32 -18.11
C PHE A 29 -0.46 -9.06 -19.47
N TYR A 30 0.33 -10.01 -19.93
CA TYR A 30 0.82 -9.98 -21.30
C TYR A 30 -0.33 -10.22 -22.30
N LEU A 31 -0.42 -9.41 -23.35
CA LEU A 31 -1.52 -9.47 -24.33
C LEU A 31 -1.36 -10.59 -25.36
N GLY A 32 -0.22 -11.29 -25.39
CA GLY A 32 0.02 -12.41 -26.29
C GLY A 32 -0.09 -12.01 -27.75
N LYS A 33 -0.93 -12.72 -28.51
CA LYS A 33 -1.16 -12.44 -29.95
C LYS A 33 -1.76 -11.05 -30.24
N LYS A 34 -2.29 -10.36 -29.23
CA LYS A 34 -2.84 -9.00 -29.35
C LYS A 34 -1.81 -7.93 -29.01
N ALA A 35 -0.61 -8.32 -28.58
CA ALA A 35 0.45 -7.38 -28.27
C ALA A 35 0.92 -6.65 -29.53
N THR A 36 1.22 -5.36 -29.37
CA THR A 36 1.86 -4.50 -30.35
C THR A 36 3.12 -3.90 -29.73
N GLU A 37 3.91 -3.20 -30.53
CA GLU A 37 5.13 -2.53 -30.06
C GLU A 37 4.88 -1.60 -28.86
N TYR A 38 3.75 -0.86 -28.85
CA TYR A 38 3.41 0.13 -27.82
C TYR A 38 2.37 -0.38 -26.82
N HIS A 39 1.79 -1.54 -27.01
CA HIS A 39 0.76 -2.14 -26.16
C HIS A 39 1.03 -3.63 -25.97
N SER A 40 2.06 -3.97 -25.21
CA SER A 40 2.41 -5.37 -24.95
C SER A 40 1.67 -5.97 -23.76
N HIS A 41 1.32 -5.15 -22.78
CA HIS A 41 0.65 -5.54 -21.53
C HIS A 41 -0.58 -4.71 -21.27
N LYS A 42 -1.57 -5.32 -20.61
CA LYS A 42 -2.67 -4.65 -19.93
C LYS A 42 -2.40 -4.75 -18.44
N TRP A 43 -2.40 -3.61 -17.74
CA TRP A 43 -2.11 -3.58 -16.32
C TRP A 43 -3.16 -2.77 -15.57
N THR A 44 -3.35 -3.11 -14.31
CA THR A 44 -4.23 -2.39 -13.38
C THR A 44 -3.41 -2.00 -12.18
N LEU A 45 -3.37 -0.70 -11.87
CA LEU A 45 -2.86 -0.13 -10.63
C LEU A 45 -4.02 0.01 -9.66
N TYR A 46 -3.76 -0.25 -8.38
CA TYR A 46 -4.78 -0.13 -7.33
C TYR A 46 -4.18 0.32 -5.99
N LEU A 47 -5.03 0.95 -5.18
CA LEU A 47 -4.80 1.23 -3.77
C LEU A 47 -5.86 0.52 -2.94
N ARG A 48 -5.46 -0.23 -1.91
CA ARG A 48 -6.33 -0.94 -0.99
C ARG A 48 -5.83 -0.90 0.44
N THR A 49 -6.68 -1.15 1.42
CA THR A 49 -6.24 -1.52 2.76
C THR A 49 -5.77 -2.97 2.78
N VAL A 50 -4.97 -3.32 3.78
CA VAL A 50 -4.50 -4.71 3.98
C VAL A 50 -5.70 -5.65 4.24
N ASN A 51 -6.71 -5.17 4.96
CA ASN A 51 -7.87 -5.96 5.37
C ASN A 51 -9.04 -5.91 4.37
N GLY A 52 -8.92 -5.17 3.26
CA GLY A 52 -10.01 -4.98 2.29
C GLY A 52 -11.12 -4.06 2.79
N GLU A 53 -10.82 -3.17 3.72
CA GLU A 53 -11.74 -2.16 4.24
C GLU A 53 -11.78 -0.92 3.36
N ASP A 54 -12.91 -0.21 3.39
CA ASP A 54 -13.11 1.05 2.70
C ASP A 54 -12.28 2.17 3.36
N LEU A 55 -11.66 3.03 2.54
CA LEU A 55 -10.85 4.17 2.97
C LEU A 55 -11.62 5.50 2.98
N THR A 56 -12.89 5.54 2.59
CA THR A 56 -13.65 6.80 2.46
C THR A 56 -13.81 7.58 3.76
N HIS A 57 -13.68 6.92 4.88
CA HIS A 57 -13.65 7.56 6.20
C HIS A 57 -12.34 8.29 6.50
N LEU A 58 -11.30 8.11 5.71
CA LEU A 58 -9.97 8.72 5.86
C LEU A 58 -9.61 9.61 4.69
N VAL A 59 -9.90 9.11 3.48
CA VAL A 59 -9.41 9.65 2.21
C VAL A 59 -10.58 10.26 1.44
N SER A 60 -10.48 11.53 1.13
CA SER A 60 -11.46 12.26 0.31
C SER A 60 -11.22 12.07 -1.18
N LYS A 61 -9.96 11.87 -1.59
CA LYS A 61 -9.57 11.71 -2.98
C LYS A 61 -8.25 10.96 -3.10
N VAL A 62 -8.16 10.07 -4.09
CA VAL A 62 -6.93 9.42 -4.54
C VAL A 62 -6.61 9.89 -5.95
N VAL A 63 -5.36 10.27 -6.20
CA VAL A 63 -4.89 10.66 -7.53
C VAL A 63 -3.75 9.75 -7.94
N PHE A 64 -3.92 9.04 -9.06
CA PHE A 64 -2.83 8.30 -9.68
C PHE A 64 -2.17 9.17 -10.74
N GLN A 65 -0.89 9.47 -10.57
CA GLN A 65 -0.09 10.20 -11.53
C GLN A 65 0.71 9.24 -12.40
N LEU A 66 0.19 8.99 -13.58
CA LEU A 66 0.81 8.14 -14.59
C LEU A 66 1.93 8.89 -15.34
N HIS A 67 2.67 8.16 -16.17
CA HIS A 67 3.67 8.76 -17.04
C HIS A 67 3.04 9.80 -17.99
N PRO A 68 3.69 10.93 -18.28
CA PRO A 68 3.16 11.99 -19.13
C PRO A 68 2.78 11.59 -20.58
N SER A 69 3.25 10.41 -21.04
CA SER A 69 2.85 9.87 -22.35
C SER A 69 1.41 9.34 -22.41
N PHE A 70 0.76 9.15 -21.27
CA PHE A 70 -0.66 8.74 -21.24
C PHE A 70 -1.57 9.94 -21.44
N ASP A 71 -2.67 9.73 -22.14
CA ASP A 71 -3.75 10.73 -22.20
C ASP A 71 -4.31 10.96 -20.80
N SER A 72 -4.39 12.22 -20.37
CA SER A 72 -4.86 12.58 -19.02
C SER A 72 -4.10 11.80 -17.94
N PRO A 73 -2.79 12.05 -17.73
CA PRO A 73 -1.96 11.25 -16.84
C PRO A 73 -2.39 11.33 -15.36
N MET A 74 -3.12 12.37 -14.98
CA MET A 74 -3.70 12.52 -13.64
C MET A 74 -5.08 11.86 -13.59
N ARG A 75 -5.22 10.78 -12.83
CA ARG A 75 -6.47 10.01 -12.68
C ARG A 75 -6.99 10.18 -11.27
N GLU A 76 -8.10 10.91 -11.11
CA GLU A 76 -8.70 11.24 -9.81
C GLU A 76 -9.88 10.34 -9.49
N TYR A 77 -9.92 9.84 -8.24
CA TYR A 77 -10.98 8.99 -7.70
C TYR A 77 -11.41 9.50 -6.34
N THR A 78 -12.68 9.84 -6.19
CA THR A 78 -13.29 10.27 -4.92
C THR A 78 -14.01 9.15 -4.19
N HIS A 79 -14.14 7.99 -4.84
CA HIS A 79 -14.82 6.81 -4.30
C HIS A 79 -14.11 5.54 -4.74
N PRO A 80 -14.12 4.49 -3.91
CA PRO A 80 -13.60 3.18 -4.28
C PRO A 80 -14.48 2.51 -5.37
N PRO A 81 -13.95 1.55 -6.13
CA PRO A 81 -12.58 1.03 -6.02
C PRO A 81 -11.56 2.02 -6.57
N TYR A 82 -10.47 2.22 -5.81
CA TYR A 82 -9.36 3.06 -6.27
C TYR A 82 -8.47 2.24 -7.18
N GLU A 83 -8.82 2.18 -8.46
CA GLU A 83 -8.06 1.45 -9.46
C GLU A 83 -8.12 2.12 -10.84
N VAL A 84 -7.02 2.00 -11.59
CA VAL A 84 -6.93 2.44 -12.99
C VAL A 84 -6.34 1.31 -13.84
N THR A 85 -6.93 1.09 -15.01
CA THR A 85 -6.46 0.09 -15.97
C THR A 85 -6.03 0.77 -17.25
N GLU A 86 -4.82 0.40 -17.71
CA GLU A 86 -4.22 0.91 -18.93
C GLU A 86 -3.48 -0.20 -19.70
N THR A 87 -3.01 0.14 -20.88
CA THR A 87 -2.11 -0.71 -21.67
C THR A 87 -0.80 0.01 -21.91
N GLY A 88 0.29 -0.75 -22.00
CA GLY A 88 1.61 -0.17 -22.24
C GLY A 88 2.68 -1.23 -22.46
N TRP A 89 3.91 -0.78 -22.66
CA TRP A 89 5.07 -1.61 -22.95
C TRP A 89 6.24 -1.41 -22.00
N GLY A 90 6.22 -0.33 -21.21
CA GLY A 90 7.33 0.07 -20.34
C GLY A 90 6.96 0.06 -18.86
N GLU A 91 7.94 -0.24 -18.03
CA GLU A 91 7.89 -0.10 -16.58
C GLU A 91 8.29 1.33 -16.18
N PHE A 92 7.53 1.94 -15.29
CA PHE A 92 7.80 3.28 -14.77
C PHE A 92 7.33 3.42 -13.33
N GLU A 93 7.74 4.50 -12.67
CA GLU A 93 7.27 4.84 -11.33
C GLU A 93 5.98 5.65 -11.41
N ILE A 94 5.04 5.30 -10.55
CA ILE A 94 3.72 5.93 -10.46
C ILE A 94 3.61 6.57 -9.08
N ALA A 95 3.24 7.85 -9.04
CA ALA A 95 2.90 8.50 -7.79
C ALA A 95 1.41 8.30 -7.48
N VAL A 96 1.11 7.98 -6.22
CA VAL A 96 -0.24 7.82 -5.68
C VAL A 96 -0.43 8.84 -4.58
N ILE A 97 -1.24 9.86 -4.85
CA ILE A 97 -1.44 11.00 -3.96
C ILE A 97 -2.78 10.80 -3.23
N LEU A 98 -2.71 10.75 -1.91
CA LEU A 98 -3.88 10.61 -1.05
C LEU A 98 -4.20 11.96 -0.42
N HIS A 99 -5.40 12.46 -0.68
CA HIS A 99 -5.96 13.63 0.01
C HIS A 99 -6.86 13.14 1.13
N PHE A 100 -6.61 13.62 2.33
CA PHE A 100 -7.41 13.24 3.49
C PHE A 100 -8.70 14.05 3.58
N THR A 101 -9.60 13.64 4.45
CA THR A 101 -10.81 14.42 4.79
C THR A 101 -10.42 15.72 5.50
N ASP A 102 -11.20 16.78 5.33
CA ASP A 102 -10.87 18.14 5.82
C ASP A 102 -10.60 18.19 7.33
N ASP A 103 -11.28 17.35 8.09
CA ASP A 103 -11.13 17.27 9.56
C ASP A 103 -9.83 16.60 10.00
N ALA A 104 -9.09 15.94 9.11
CA ALA A 104 -7.76 15.42 9.39
C ALA A 104 -6.76 16.55 9.66
N GLY A 105 -6.88 17.66 8.92
CA GLY A 105 -5.96 18.79 9.02
C GLY A 105 -4.54 18.43 8.56
N GLU A 106 -4.39 17.40 7.72
CA GLU A 106 -3.13 16.89 7.20
C GLU A 106 -2.96 17.25 5.73
N GLU A 107 -1.71 17.47 5.33
CA GLU A 107 -1.37 17.64 3.91
C GLU A 107 -1.49 16.31 3.16
N PRO A 108 -1.70 16.35 1.83
CA PRO A 108 -1.71 15.14 1.01
C PRO A 108 -0.41 14.35 1.14
N VAL A 109 -0.52 13.03 1.17
CA VAL A 109 0.62 12.11 1.18
C VAL A 109 0.82 11.51 -0.20
N GLU A 110 2.07 11.48 -0.64
CA GLU A 110 2.49 10.91 -1.91
C GLU A 110 3.23 9.59 -1.68
N LEU A 111 2.72 8.52 -2.25
CA LEU A 111 3.32 7.19 -2.25
C LEU A 111 3.84 6.87 -3.65
N TYR A 112 4.91 6.09 -3.73
CA TYR A 112 5.51 5.71 -5.01
C TYR A 112 5.44 4.21 -5.21
N HIS A 113 5.01 3.80 -6.40
CA HIS A 113 4.95 2.39 -6.78
C HIS A 113 5.52 2.18 -8.18
N ARG A 114 6.42 1.20 -8.32
CA ARG A 114 6.98 0.85 -9.61
C ARG A 114 6.11 -0.19 -10.31
N LEU A 115 5.56 0.16 -11.46
CA LEU A 115 4.89 -0.78 -12.35
C LEU A 115 5.87 -1.87 -12.79
N LYS A 116 5.51 -3.13 -12.57
CA LYS A 116 6.22 -4.31 -13.04
C LYS A 116 5.41 -5.03 -14.11
N LEU A 117 6.02 -5.23 -15.27
CA LEU A 117 5.43 -5.96 -16.39
C LEU A 117 6.02 -7.37 -16.53
N TYR A 118 7.24 -7.55 -16.00
CA TYR A 118 8.03 -8.78 -16.12
C TYR A 118 8.30 -9.36 -14.73
N GLY A 119 8.10 -10.68 -14.60
CA GLY A 119 8.43 -11.40 -13.37
C GLY A 119 9.95 -11.57 -13.21
N GLU A 120 10.38 -11.70 -11.96
CA GLU A 120 11.81 -11.94 -11.67
C GLU A 120 12.33 -13.23 -12.31
N ASP A 121 11.49 -14.27 -12.35
CA ASP A 121 11.80 -15.59 -12.93
C ASP A 121 11.61 -15.64 -14.43
N ASP A 122 10.97 -14.66 -15.04
CA ASP A 122 10.71 -14.57 -16.48
C ASP A 122 10.85 -13.14 -16.99
N PRO A 123 12.09 -12.68 -17.22
CA PRO A 123 12.34 -11.34 -17.76
C PRO A 123 11.78 -11.13 -19.18
N SER A 124 11.43 -12.20 -19.90
CA SER A 124 10.80 -12.08 -21.22
C SER A 124 9.35 -11.65 -21.16
N GLY A 125 8.68 -11.81 -20.01
CA GLY A 125 7.29 -11.44 -19.77
C GLY A 125 6.27 -12.17 -20.65
N GLN A 126 6.71 -13.18 -21.38
CA GLN A 126 5.87 -13.88 -22.37
C GLN A 126 5.26 -15.17 -21.83
N ALA A 127 5.59 -15.52 -20.58
CA ALA A 127 5.26 -16.82 -20.02
C ALA A 127 3.75 -17.08 -19.90
N SER A 128 2.92 -16.08 -19.67
CA SER A 128 1.49 -16.33 -19.48
C SER A 128 0.60 -15.13 -19.83
N THR A 129 -0.39 -15.39 -20.67
CA THR A 129 -1.51 -14.46 -20.90
C THR A 129 -2.64 -14.64 -19.88
N LYS A 130 -2.54 -15.62 -18.98
CA LYS A 130 -3.60 -16.00 -18.04
C LYS A 130 -3.26 -15.63 -16.59
N LYS A 131 -1.98 -15.57 -16.26
CA LYS A 131 -1.49 -15.25 -14.91
C LYS A 131 -0.77 -13.90 -14.98
N PRO A 132 -1.16 -12.92 -14.15
CA PRO A 132 -0.51 -11.62 -14.15
C PRO A 132 0.85 -11.66 -13.44
N VAL A 133 1.69 -10.70 -13.75
CA VAL A 133 2.76 -10.25 -12.87
C VAL A 133 2.13 -9.33 -11.85
N VAL A 134 2.22 -9.70 -10.58
CA VAL A 134 1.70 -8.91 -9.45
C VAL A 134 2.87 -8.33 -8.69
N SER A 135 2.83 -7.01 -8.46
CA SER A 135 3.77 -6.29 -7.62
C SER A 135 2.98 -5.48 -6.61
N GLU A 136 3.24 -5.65 -5.34
CA GLU A 136 2.59 -4.91 -4.25
C GLU A 136 3.63 -4.30 -3.34
N THR A 137 3.39 -3.04 -2.94
CA THR A 137 4.17 -2.30 -1.94
C THR A 137 3.28 -2.05 -0.74
N TYR A 138 3.73 -2.52 0.44
CA TYR A 138 3.09 -2.22 1.71
C TYR A 138 3.58 -0.85 2.21
N GLU A 139 2.63 -0.02 2.63
CA GLU A 139 2.89 1.31 3.15
C GLU A 139 2.06 1.57 4.42
N GLU A 140 2.53 2.48 5.25
CA GLU A 140 1.86 2.87 6.49
C GLU A 140 1.56 4.37 6.46
N LEU A 141 0.27 4.71 6.51
CA LEU A 141 -0.17 6.09 6.73
C LEU A 141 -0.08 6.39 8.23
N VAL A 142 0.92 7.16 8.63
CA VAL A 142 1.18 7.48 10.04
C VAL A 142 0.67 8.86 10.35
N PHE A 143 -0.34 8.95 11.23
CA PHE A 143 -0.90 10.21 11.71
C PHE A 143 -0.30 10.54 13.09
N ARG A 144 0.54 11.57 13.13
CA ARG A 144 1.19 12.03 14.35
C ARG A 144 0.45 13.21 14.95
N GLU A 145 0.19 13.11 16.25
CA GLU A 145 -0.56 14.12 16.97
C GLU A 145 -1.84 14.57 16.23
N PRO A 146 -2.70 13.62 15.81
CA PRO A 146 -3.85 13.91 14.97
C PRO A 146 -4.83 14.85 15.68
N ALA A 147 -5.68 15.54 14.90
CA ALA A 147 -6.82 16.25 15.46
C ALA A 147 -7.72 15.28 16.24
N GLU A 148 -8.15 15.66 17.44
CA GLU A 148 -8.95 14.79 18.32
C GLU A 148 -10.24 14.32 17.64
N THR A 149 -10.93 15.22 16.95
CA THR A 149 -12.18 14.93 16.24
C THR A 149 -11.98 13.93 15.12
N PHE A 150 -10.90 14.08 14.34
CA PHE A 150 -10.54 13.16 13.28
C PHE A 150 -10.23 11.76 13.86
N TYR A 151 -9.37 11.69 14.87
CA TYR A 151 -9.04 10.42 15.51
C TYR A 151 -10.26 9.71 16.09
N GLN A 152 -11.13 10.43 16.80
CA GLN A 152 -12.35 9.85 17.37
C GLN A 152 -13.28 9.30 16.29
N ARG A 153 -13.43 10.00 15.17
CA ARG A 153 -14.23 9.52 14.04
C ARG A 153 -13.65 8.25 13.42
N VAL A 154 -12.33 8.24 13.22
CA VAL A 154 -11.63 7.06 12.66
C VAL A 154 -11.68 5.87 13.63
N ALA A 155 -11.38 6.11 14.92
CA ALA A 155 -11.36 5.04 15.94
C ALA A 155 -12.74 4.42 16.20
N ASN A 156 -13.82 5.20 16.01
CA ASN A 156 -15.21 4.74 16.18
C ASN A 156 -15.84 4.27 14.85
N HIS A 157 -15.10 4.35 13.74
CA HIS A 157 -15.60 3.88 12.46
C HIS A 157 -15.74 2.36 12.48
N MET A 158 -16.92 1.87 12.12
CA MET A 158 -17.10 0.43 11.91
C MET A 158 -16.52 0.05 10.54
N PRO A 159 -15.64 -0.95 10.49
CA PRO A 159 -15.07 -1.38 9.23
C PRO A 159 -16.15 -1.77 8.21
N VAL A 160 -16.10 -1.14 7.05
CA VAL A 160 -16.97 -1.45 5.92
C VAL A 160 -16.12 -2.09 4.84
N PRO A 161 -16.50 -3.25 4.29
CA PRO A 161 -15.78 -3.84 3.17
C PRO A 161 -15.73 -2.89 1.98
N ALA A 162 -14.54 -2.74 1.39
CA ALA A 162 -14.41 -2.00 0.13
C ALA A 162 -15.10 -2.76 -1.02
N PRO A 163 -15.56 -2.06 -2.06
CA PRO A 163 -16.02 -2.71 -3.28
C PRO A 163 -14.94 -3.61 -3.88
N LEU A 164 -15.37 -4.73 -4.48
CA LEU A 164 -14.44 -5.66 -5.11
C LEU A 164 -13.69 -4.98 -6.26
N MET A 165 -12.38 -5.04 -6.22
CA MET A 165 -11.51 -4.60 -7.30
C MET A 165 -11.41 -5.64 -8.41
N SER A 166 -11.15 -5.19 -9.64
CA SER A 166 -11.09 -6.05 -10.82
C SER A 166 -10.05 -7.17 -10.74
N GLN A 167 -8.98 -6.95 -9.95
CA GLN A 167 -7.86 -7.87 -9.81
C GLN A 167 -7.78 -8.54 -8.41
N SER A 168 -8.83 -8.44 -7.60
CA SER A 168 -8.84 -8.91 -6.20
C SER A 168 -8.44 -10.38 -6.03
N GLN A 169 -8.72 -11.23 -7.00
CA GLN A 169 -8.33 -12.66 -6.99
C GLN A 169 -6.81 -12.89 -7.04
N TRP A 170 -6.03 -11.86 -7.41
CA TRP A 170 -4.58 -11.92 -7.54
C TRP A 170 -3.84 -11.22 -6.40
N PHE A 171 -4.56 -10.60 -5.49
CA PHE A 171 -3.93 -9.91 -4.37
C PHE A 171 -3.13 -10.88 -3.51
N THR A 172 -1.98 -10.42 -3.05
CA THR A 172 -1.16 -11.18 -2.13
C THR A 172 -1.91 -11.38 -0.82
N THR A 173 -2.02 -12.63 -0.39
CA THR A 173 -2.64 -12.96 0.88
C THR A 173 -1.58 -12.91 1.96
N PHE A 174 -1.76 -12.04 2.94
CA PHE A 174 -0.88 -11.94 4.09
C PHE A 174 -1.26 -13.01 5.14
N HIS A 175 -0.29 -13.86 5.51
CA HIS A 175 -0.44 -14.89 6.53
C HIS A 175 0.42 -14.57 7.76
N PRO A 176 -0.07 -13.74 8.72
CA PRO A 176 0.70 -13.26 9.86
C PRO A 176 1.26 -14.39 10.73
N GLN A 177 0.58 -15.53 10.78
CA GLN A 177 1.00 -16.67 11.59
C GLN A 177 2.30 -17.31 11.11
N GLU A 178 2.55 -17.35 9.80
CA GLU A 178 3.79 -17.89 9.26
C GLU A 178 4.97 -16.98 9.60
N ASP A 179 4.81 -15.68 9.42
CA ASP A 179 5.85 -14.70 9.74
C ASP A 179 6.09 -14.62 11.24
N LEU A 180 5.05 -14.65 12.07
CA LEU A 180 5.19 -14.74 13.53
C LEU A 180 5.98 -15.99 13.97
N ARG A 181 5.79 -17.13 13.31
CA ARG A 181 6.59 -18.34 13.56
C ARG A 181 8.05 -18.14 13.19
N LYS A 182 8.34 -17.54 12.01
CA LYS A 182 9.70 -17.22 11.56
C LYS A 182 10.39 -16.26 12.53
N PHE A 183 9.71 -15.19 12.95
CA PHE A 183 10.23 -14.24 13.93
C PHE A 183 10.48 -14.89 15.28
N SER A 184 9.54 -15.70 15.76
CA SER A 184 9.70 -16.42 17.04
C SER A 184 10.91 -17.37 17.01
N ALA A 185 11.05 -18.14 15.93
CA ALA A 185 12.19 -19.03 15.73
C ALA A 185 13.53 -18.26 15.66
N ALA A 186 13.56 -17.14 14.94
CA ALA A 186 14.73 -16.28 14.86
C ALA A 186 15.12 -15.71 16.25
N ARG A 187 14.15 -15.21 17.02
CA ARG A 187 14.38 -14.71 18.39
C ARG A 187 14.95 -15.79 19.31
N GLN A 188 14.40 -17.01 19.28
CA GLN A 188 14.90 -18.13 20.08
C GLN A 188 16.33 -18.49 19.71
N ARG A 189 16.65 -18.50 18.41
CA ARG A 189 18.00 -18.77 17.92
C ARG A 189 19.00 -17.72 18.41
N VAL A 190 18.64 -16.43 18.27
CA VAL A 190 19.50 -15.33 18.76
C VAL A 190 19.69 -15.41 20.27
N ALA A 191 18.64 -15.64 21.06
CA ALA A 191 18.73 -15.81 22.50
C ALA A 191 19.66 -16.98 22.90
N GLY A 192 19.55 -18.12 22.20
CA GLY A 192 20.44 -19.26 22.41
C GLY A 192 21.89 -18.96 22.08
N MET A 193 22.18 -18.25 21.01
CA MET A 193 23.51 -17.80 20.65
C MET A 193 24.08 -16.83 21.69
N THR A 194 23.28 -15.85 22.12
CA THR A 194 23.72 -14.89 23.17
C THR A 194 24.05 -15.60 24.47
N ALA A 195 23.20 -16.52 24.94
CA ALA A 195 23.45 -17.30 26.14
C ALA A 195 24.69 -18.19 26.01
N SER A 196 24.99 -18.70 24.81
CA SER A 196 26.22 -19.48 24.56
C SER A 196 27.48 -18.62 24.67
N VAL A 197 27.44 -17.41 24.03
CA VAL A 197 28.58 -16.47 24.10
C VAL A 197 28.81 -15.97 25.52
N GLN A 198 27.75 -15.66 26.28
CA GLN A 198 27.88 -15.27 27.67
C GLN A 198 28.58 -16.34 28.52
N ARG A 199 28.16 -17.61 28.39
CA ARG A 199 28.81 -18.73 29.09
C ARG A 199 30.28 -18.91 28.72
N GLN A 200 30.65 -18.65 27.46
CA GLN A 200 32.06 -18.71 27.03
C GLN A 200 32.89 -17.58 27.64
N LEU A 201 32.29 -16.38 27.75
CA LEU A 201 32.96 -15.23 28.37
C LEU A 201 33.14 -15.41 29.89
N GLU A 202 32.18 -16.06 30.57
CA GLU A 202 32.27 -16.36 32.02
C GLU A 202 33.27 -17.49 32.35
N ALA A 203 33.57 -18.32 31.34
CA ALA A 203 34.52 -19.46 31.52
C ALA A 203 35.96 -19.15 31.10
N ALA A 204 36.20 -17.96 30.53
CA ALA A 204 37.52 -17.48 30.09
C ALA A 204 38.17 -16.57 31.14
#